data_c36f5e576bbe2521237775edac87b722
#
_entry.id   c36f5e576bbe2521237775edac87b722
#
_cell.length_a   1.000
_cell.length_b   1.000
_cell.length_c   1.000
_cell.angle_alpha   90.00
_cell.angle_beta   90.00
_cell.angle_gamma   90.00
#
_symmetry.space_group_name_H-M   'P 1'
#
loop_
_entity.id
_entity.type
_entity.pdbx_description
1 polymer ?
#
loop_
_entity_poly.entity_id
_entity_poly.type
_entity_poly.pdbx_seq_one_letter_code
_entity_poly.pdbx_strand_id
1 'polypeptide(L)'
;MTTNQVPDHHYPRDPHSSAPRDPSFWTAAHGRAVDPGVLDRALQKAAALGPRGVFVFDLDSTLLDNKPRQARIVREAGQHLGEPRLTSCQPDHFTDWSVEKPLRCVGIQDHELDALVPKVRRYWKQTFFTSEYCVDDIAVAGAVDFVREVLSLGTRIAYCTGRHEPMRQGTVACLAREGFPVPDDDRVHLMMKPDLQEHDDDFKVRFMTLMGPKRGPAFFPSMCLWNDAMAESISVSGHDQLAPSSLERINSTRPNGQT
;
A
#
# COMPACT_ATOMS: atom_id res chain seq x y z
N MET A 1 5.32 29.01 27.18
CA MET A 1 5.10 27.59 26.84
C MET A 1 3.68 27.47 26.32
N THR A 2 3.51 27.61 25.03
CA THR A 2 2.21 27.51 24.34
C THR A 2 2.21 26.18 23.59
N THR A 3 1.42 25.25 24.08
CA THR A 3 1.16 23.94 23.43
C THR A 3 0.39 24.19 22.14
N ASN A 4 1.03 23.94 21.02
CA ASN A 4 0.42 23.91 19.70
C ASN A 4 -0.44 22.64 19.60
N GLN A 5 -1.74 22.77 19.87
CA GLN A 5 -2.70 21.71 19.60
C GLN A 5 -2.96 21.70 18.08
N VAL A 6 -2.53 20.62 17.42
CA VAL A 6 -2.94 20.28 16.07
C VAL A 6 -4.44 19.98 16.10
N PRO A 7 -5.28 20.59 15.24
CA PRO A 7 -6.70 20.28 15.20
C PRO A 7 -6.91 18.83 14.78
N ASP A 8 -7.64 18.10 15.62
CA ASP A 8 -8.05 16.73 15.38
C ASP A 8 -9.16 16.74 14.30
N HIS A 9 -8.78 16.63 13.03
CA HIS A 9 -9.72 16.44 11.95
C HIS A 9 -10.18 14.99 11.93
N HIS A 10 -11.10 14.66 12.85
CA HIS A 10 -11.87 13.45 12.79
C HIS A 10 -12.82 13.51 11.59
N TYR A 11 -12.48 12.82 10.49
CA TYR A 11 -13.51 12.32 9.59
C TYR A 11 -14.38 11.33 10.37
N PRO A 12 -15.73 11.47 10.32
CA PRO A 12 -16.61 10.55 11.01
C PRO A 12 -16.40 9.16 10.39
N ARG A 13 -15.71 8.30 11.12
CA ARG A 13 -15.61 6.89 10.79
C ARG A 13 -16.96 6.26 11.17
N ASP A 14 -17.67 5.72 10.20
CA ASP A 14 -18.70 4.74 10.48
C ASP A 14 -18.01 3.38 10.69
N PRO A 15 -17.84 2.90 11.93
CA PRO A 15 -17.16 1.63 12.20
C PRO A 15 -17.94 0.41 11.73
N HIS A 16 -19.14 0.62 11.18
CA HIS A 16 -20.06 -0.44 10.75
C HIS A 16 -20.46 -0.31 9.27
N SER A 17 -19.80 0.54 8.48
CA SER A 17 -19.98 0.54 7.04
C SER A 17 -19.40 -0.75 6.47
N SER A 18 -20.17 -1.82 6.59
CA SER A 18 -20.15 -2.90 5.61
C SER A 18 -20.68 -2.31 4.30
N ALA A 19 -19.88 -1.47 3.66
CA ALA A 19 -20.17 -1.04 2.30
C ALA A 19 -20.36 -2.32 1.49
N PRO A 20 -21.53 -2.54 0.86
CA PRO A 20 -21.73 -3.72 0.06
C PRO A 20 -20.59 -3.75 -0.95
N ARG A 21 -20.00 -4.91 -1.14
CA ARG A 21 -19.04 -5.21 -2.22
C ARG A 21 -19.82 -5.10 -3.54
N ASP A 22 -20.21 -3.88 -3.91
CA ASP A 22 -20.95 -3.64 -5.14
C ASP A 22 -19.96 -3.63 -6.32
N PRO A 23 -19.95 -4.69 -7.16
CA PRO A 23 -19.06 -4.76 -8.31
C PRO A 23 -19.24 -3.58 -9.28
N SER A 24 -20.44 -2.96 -9.28
CA SER A 24 -20.75 -1.84 -10.18
C SER A 24 -19.91 -0.59 -9.88
N PHE A 25 -19.59 -0.34 -8.61
CA PHE A 25 -18.72 0.78 -8.21
C PHE A 25 -17.33 0.69 -8.85
N TRP A 26 -16.73 -0.49 -8.84
CA TRP A 26 -15.40 -0.73 -9.38
C TRP A 26 -15.38 -0.72 -10.91
N THR A 27 -16.41 -1.28 -11.54
CA THR A 27 -16.57 -1.25 -12.99
C THR A 27 -16.70 0.20 -13.50
N ALA A 28 -17.47 1.02 -12.79
CA ALA A 28 -17.63 2.44 -13.13
C ALA A 28 -16.32 3.23 -12.96
N ALA A 29 -15.53 2.92 -11.93
CA ALA A 29 -14.27 3.62 -11.64
C ALA A 29 -13.13 3.25 -12.60
N HIS A 30 -13.08 2.00 -13.10
CA HIS A 30 -11.93 1.48 -13.84
C HIS A 30 -12.27 0.93 -15.24
N GLY A 31 -13.54 0.94 -15.65
CA GLY A 31 -13.97 0.48 -16.98
C GLY A 31 -13.78 -1.02 -17.25
N ARG A 32 -13.46 -1.82 -16.21
CA ARG A 32 -13.28 -3.26 -16.30
C ARG A 32 -14.31 -4.00 -15.44
N ALA A 33 -14.80 -5.12 -15.94
CA ALA A 33 -15.64 -6.01 -15.17
C ALA A 33 -14.83 -6.60 -14.00
N VAL A 34 -15.28 -6.38 -12.78
CA VAL A 34 -14.71 -7.04 -11.59
C VAL A 34 -15.34 -8.41 -11.45
N ASP A 35 -14.53 -9.46 -11.34
CA ASP A 35 -15.02 -10.80 -10.99
C ASP A 35 -15.46 -10.82 -9.52
N PRO A 36 -16.76 -10.88 -9.23
CA PRO A 36 -17.26 -10.81 -7.86
C PRO A 36 -16.83 -12.00 -7.00
N GLY A 37 -16.42 -13.12 -7.62
CA GLY A 37 -15.99 -14.33 -6.91
C GLY A 37 -14.49 -14.41 -6.63
N VAL A 38 -13.69 -13.42 -7.03
CA VAL A 38 -12.22 -13.51 -6.92
C VAL A 38 -11.76 -13.62 -5.46
N LEU A 39 -12.34 -12.86 -4.56
CA LEU A 39 -11.99 -12.89 -3.14
C LEU A 39 -12.43 -14.19 -2.48
N ASP A 40 -13.61 -14.72 -2.84
CA ASP A 40 -14.10 -15.99 -2.31
C ASP A 40 -13.19 -17.16 -2.76
N ARG A 41 -12.76 -17.16 -4.01
CA ARG A 41 -11.77 -18.15 -4.48
C ARG A 41 -10.43 -18.03 -3.78
N ALA A 42 -10.01 -16.80 -3.44
CA ALA A 42 -8.81 -16.58 -2.65
C ALA A 42 -8.93 -17.17 -1.25
N LEU A 43 -10.05 -16.96 -0.58
CA LEU A 43 -10.33 -17.54 0.74
C LEU A 43 -10.39 -19.07 0.69
N GLN A 44 -11.03 -19.65 -0.35
CA GLN A 44 -11.03 -21.11 -0.56
C GLN A 44 -9.61 -21.67 -0.71
N LYS A 45 -8.75 -20.97 -1.47
CA LYS A 45 -7.33 -21.36 -1.61
C LYS A 45 -6.56 -21.20 -0.30
N ALA A 46 -6.82 -20.14 0.47
CA ALA A 46 -6.24 -19.96 1.79
C ALA A 46 -6.60 -21.13 2.72
N ALA A 47 -7.88 -21.48 2.78
CA ALA A 47 -8.36 -22.62 3.57
C ALA A 47 -7.70 -23.95 3.14
N ALA A 48 -7.58 -24.18 1.85
CA ALA A 48 -6.96 -25.41 1.31
C ALA A 48 -5.46 -25.52 1.63
N LEU A 49 -4.75 -24.42 1.69
CA LEU A 49 -3.30 -24.37 1.97
C LEU A 49 -3.00 -24.39 3.47
N GLY A 50 -3.86 -23.74 4.27
CA GLY A 50 -3.66 -23.62 5.71
C GLY A 50 -2.26 -23.12 6.09
N PRO A 51 -1.59 -23.70 7.10
CA PRO A 51 -0.27 -23.21 7.57
C PRO A 51 0.86 -23.30 6.54
N ARG A 52 0.68 -24.05 5.46
CA ARG A 52 1.65 -24.15 4.38
C ARG A 52 1.58 -22.97 3.41
N GLY A 53 0.46 -22.24 3.41
CA GLY A 53 0.23 -21.10 2.52
C GLY A 53 0.82 -19.81 3.06
N VAL A 54 1.25 -18.94 2.12
CA VAL A 54 1.58 -17.54 2.38
C VAL A 54 0.78 -16.68 1.42
N PHE A 55 -0.02 -15.76 1.96
CA PHE A 55 -0.69 -14.73 1.18
C PHE A 55 0.16 -13.48 1.15
N VAL A 56 0.44 -12.97 -0.05
CA VAL A 56 1.23 -11.76 -0.24
C VAL A 56 0.30 -10.62 -0.62
N PHE A 57 0.40 -9.51 0.10
CA PHE A 57 -0.37 -8.30 -0.12
C PHE A 57 0.54 -7.12 -0.41
N ASP A 58 0.19 -6.32 -1.42
CA ASP A 58 0.73 -4.97 -1.55
C ASP A 58 0.00 -4.01 -0.61
N LEU A 59 0.61 -2.88 -0.29
CA LEU A 59 0.02 -1.88 0.61
C LEU A 59 -0.58 -0.69 -0.15
N ASP A 60 0.25 0.06 -0.85
CA ASP A 60 -0.13 1.35 -1.43
C ASP A 60 -1.14 1.18 -2.57
N SER A 61 -2.29 1.85 -2.47
CA SER A 61 -3.43 1.73 -3.39
C SER A 61 -4.02 0.31 -3.49
N THR A 62 -3.67 -0.58 -2.55
CA THR A 62 -4.19 -1.96 -2.45
C THR A 62 -4.92 -2.18 -1.12
N LEU A 63 -4.19 -2.24 -0.01
CA LEU A 63 -4.78 -2.32 1.33
C LEU A 63 -4.93 -0.95 1.99
N LEU A 64 -4.09 0.01 1.59
CA LEU A 64 -4.07 1.38 2.11
C LEU A 64 -4.36 2.38 0.99
N ASP A 65 -5.32 3.27 1.23
CA ASP A 65 -5.54 4.45 0.41
C ASP A 65 -4.62 5.58 0.90
N ASN A 66 -3.71 6.03 0.05
CA ASN A 66 -2.80 7.13 0.34
C ASN A 66 -3.21 8.48 -0.23
N LYS A 67 -4.41 8.62 -0.72
CA LYS A 67 -4.92 9.91 -1.18
C LYS A 67 -4.92 10.98 -0.07
N PRO A 68 -5.28 10.67 1.20
CA PRO A 68 -5.17 11.65 2.29
C PRO A 68 -3.74 12.14 2.51
N ARG A 69 -2.75 11.24 2.49
CA ARG A 69 -1.32 11.57 2.56
C ARG A 69 -0.88 12.47 1.41
N GLN A 70 -1.26 12.11 0.19
CA GLN A 70 -0.95 12.90 -1.01
C GLN A 70 -1.56 14.31 -0.94
N ALA A 71 -2.82 14.42 -0.51
CA ALA A 71 -3.49 15.70 -0.36
C ALA A 71 -2.82 16.59 0.70
N ARG A 72 -2.41 16.02 1.84
CA ARG A 72 -1.63 16.73 2.86
C ARG A 72 -0.34 17.27 2.25
N ILE A 73 0.42 16.44 1.56
CA ILE A 73 1.69 16.83 0.94
C ILE A 73 1.51 18.00 -0.04
N VAL A 74 0.47 17.96 -0.87
CA VAL A 74 0.19 19.06 -1.83
C VAL A 74 -0.20 20.34 -1.10
N ARG A 75 -0.99 20.26 -0.01
CA ARG A 75 -1.32 21.46 0.81
C ARG A 75 -0.07 22.07 1.43
N GLU A 76 0.80 21.27 2.00
CA GLU A 76 2.08 21.73 2.58
C GLU A 76 3.03 22.28 1.53
N ALA A 77 3.08 21.66 0.35
CA ALA A 77 3.80 22.21 -0.80
C ALA A 77 3.28 23.60 -1.18
N GLY A 78 1.97 23.82 -1.12
CA GLY A 78 1.34 25.13 -1.35
C GLY A 78 1.85 26.19 -0.37
N GLN A 79 1.93 25.86 0.91
CA GLN A 79 2.49 26.74 1.92
C GLN A 79 3.96 27.05 1.68
N HIS A 80 4.74 26.01 1.38
CA HIS A 80 6.19 26.13 1.12
C HIS A 80 6.52 26.93 -0.13
N LEU A 81 5.70 26.82 -1.17
CA LEU A 81 5.91 27.48 -2.47
C LEU A 81 5.25 28.86 -2.57
N GLY A 82 4.45 29.26 -1.57
CA GLY A 82 3.67 30.49 -1.63
C GLY A 82 2.52 30.42 -2.64
N GLU A 83 1.96 29.22 -2.91
CA GLU A 83 0.82 29.01 -3.81
C GLU A 83 -0.43 28.62 -2.99
N PRO A 84 -1.23 29.59 -2.55
CA PRO A 84 -2.33 29.36 -1.63
C PRO A 84 -3.44 28.47 -2.19
N ARG A 85 -3.61 28.38 -3.52
CA ARG A 85 -4.63 27.54 -4.15
C ARG A 85 -4.43 26.07 -3.79
N LEU A 86 -3.17 25.61 -3.63
CA LEU A 86 -2.86 24.22 -3.28
C LEU A 86 -3.35 23.83 -1.88
N THR A 87 -3.58 24.80 -1.00
CA THR A 87 -4.08 24.52 0.37
C THR A 87 -5.50 23.97 0.40
N SER A 88 -6.26 24.10 -0.70
CA SER A 88 -7.60 23.51 -0.86
C SER A 88 -7.59 22.09 -1.45
N CYS A 89 -6.42 21.49 -1.68
CA CYS A 89 -6.33 20.15 -2.23
C CYS A 89 -6.99 19.10 -1.31
N GLN A 90 -7.83 18.25 -1.91
CA GLN A 90 -8.58 17.21 -1.21
C GLN A 90 -8.16 15.81 -1.69
N PRO A 91 -8.38 14.75 -0.88
CA PRO A 91 -8.05 13.39 -1.26
C PRO A 91 -8.72 12.91 -2.56
N ASP A 92 -9.95 13.29 -2.82
CA ASP A 92 -10.73 12.93 -4.00
C ASP A 92 -10.26 13.57 -5.31
N HIS A 93 -9.36 14.58 -5.22
CA HIS A 93 -8.68 15.10 -6.40
C HIS A 93 -7.66 14.12 -7.01
N PHE A 94 -7.26 13.08 -6.26
CA PHE A 94 -6.31 12.07 -6.72
C PHE A 94 -7.05 10.86 -7.30
N THR A 95 -7.10 10.76 -8.62
CA THR A 95 -7.68 9.63 -9.36
C THR A 95 -6.60 8.67 -9.89
N ASP A 96 -5.36 9.09 -9.85
CA ASP A 96 -4.15 8.35 -10.22
C ASP A 96 -2.92 8.96 -9.52
N TRP A 97 -1.72 8.52 -9.89
CA TRP A 97 -0.45 9.01 -9.34
C TRP A 97 0.02 10.34 -9.95
N SER A 98 -0.79 10.98 -10.80
CA SER A 98 -0.46 12.27 -11.40
C SER A 98 -0.61 13.40 -10.38
N VAL A 99 0.33 14.33 -10.40
CA VAL A 99 0.27 15.58 -9.63
C VAL A 99 -0.52 16.65 -10.37
N GLU A 100 -0.61 16.58 -11.70
CA GLU A 100 -1.26 17.59 -12.55
C GLU A 100 -2.76 17.68 -12.30
N LYS A 101 -3.45 16.53 -12.16
CA LYS A 101 -4.90 16.51 -11.94
C LYS A 101 -5.32 17.26 -10.67
N PRO A 102 -4.77 16.93 -9.47
CA PRO A 102 -5.11 17.69 -8.26
C PRO A 102 -4.78 19.18 -8.38
N LEU A 103 -3.72 19.57 -9.09
CA LEU A 103 -3.42 20.98 -9.31
C LEU A 103 -4.50 21.67 -10.16
N ARG A 104 -4.97 21.03 -11.22
CA ARG A 104 -6.11 21.55 -12.01
C ARG A 104 -7.39 21.65 -11.18
N CYS A 105 -7.67 20.66 -10.33
CA CYS A 105 -8.86 20.68 -9.46
C CYS A 105 -8.86 21.88 -8.50
N VAL A 106 -7.72 22.37 -8.08
CA VAL A 106 -7.61 23.57 -7.22
C VAL A 106 -7.43 24.87 -8.01
N GLY A 107 -7.65 24.86 -9.33
CA GLY A 107 -7.70 26.06 -10.16
C GLY A 107 -6.37 26.51 -10.75
N ILE A 108 -5.33 25.65 -10.75
CA ILE A 108 -4.10 25.93 -11.50
C ILE A 108 -4.38 25.75 -13.00
N GLN A 109 -4.04 26.77 -13.78
CA GLN A 109 -4.27 26.77 -15.22
C GLN A 109 -3.18 26.01 -15.96
N ASP A 110 -3.48 25.48 -17.15
CA ASP A 110 -2.53 24.64 -17.91
C ASP A 110 -1.20 25.32 -18.19
N HIS A 111 -1.19 26.63 -18.49
CA HIS A 111 0.04 27.39 -18.71
C HIS A 111 0.91 27.59 -17.47
N GLU A 112 0.37 27.35 -16.26
CA GLU A 112 1.10 27.44 -14.99
C GLU A 112 1.73 26.09 -14.60
N LEU A 113 1.21 24.98 -15.14
CA LEU A 113 1.60 23.62 -14.74
C LEU A 113 3.08 23.35 -15.03
N ASP A 114 3.61 23.80 -16.17
CA ASP A 114 5.01 23.56 -16.53
C ASP A 114 5.99 24.14 -15.50
N ALA A 115 5.63 25.24 -14.87
CA ALA A 115 6.46 25.88 -13.83
C ALA A 115 6.21 25.30 -12.43
N LEU A 116 4.98 24.86 -12.14
CA LEU A 116 4.56 24.47 -10.78
C LEU A 116 4.74 22.98 -10.51
N VAL A 117 4.37 22.11 -11.46
CA VAL A 117 4.43 20.64 -11.30
C VAL A 117 5.82 20.15 -10.89
N PRO A 118 6.94 20.58 -11.50
CA PRO A 118 8.25 20.13 -11.06
C PRO A 118 8.57 20.48 -9.61
N LYS A 119 8.11 21.64 -9.12
CA LYS A 119 8.32 22.09 -7.74
C LYS A 119 7.50 21.27 -6.75
N VAL A 120 6.21 21.08 -7.04
CA VAL A 120 5.32 20.25 -6.21
C VAL A 120 5.81 18.80 -6.20
N ARG A 121 6.17 18.25 -7.36
CA ARG A 121 6.68 16.88 -7.47
C ARG A 121 7.99 16.68 -6.71
N ARG A 122 8.88 17.69 -6.65
CA ARG A 122 10.09 17.66 -5.83
C ARG A 122 9.74 17.59 -4.35
N TYR A 123 8.84 18.46 -3.88
CA TYR A 123 8.38 18.46 -2.50
C TYR A 123 7.73 17.12 -2.15
N TRP A 124 6.85 16.62 -3.02
CA TRP A 124 6.18 15.33 -2.88
C TRP A 124 7.18 14.18 -2.72
N LYS A 125 8.22 14.11 -3.57
CA LYS A 125 9.24 13.07 -3.47
C LYS A 125 10.03 13.11 -2.16
N GLN A 126 10.25 14.28 -1.61
CA GLN A 126 10.98 14.44 -0.35
C GLN A 126 10.16 14.04 0.88
N THR A 127 8.85 14.11 0.80
CA THR A 127 7.93 13.90 1.94
C THR A 127 7.20 12.57 1.87
N PHE A 128 6.73 12.16 0.69
CA PHE A 128 5.92 10.96 0.52
C PHE A 128 6.61 9.68 1.04
N PHE A 129 7.91 9.57 0.84
CA PHE A 129 8.70 8.41 1.23
C PHE A 129 9.30 8.54 2.64
N THR A 130 8.60 9.17 3.55
CA THR A 130 9.01 9.29 4.94
C THR A 130 8.03 8.60 5.89
N SER A 131 8.54 8.16 7.03
CA SER A 131 7.75 7.45 8.05
C SER A 131 6.63 8.32 8.63
N GLU A 132 6.89 9.62 8.78
CA GLU A 132 5.98 10.60 9.37
C GLU A 132 4.64 10.69 8.62
N TYR A 133 4.67 10.65 7.30
CA TYR A 133 3.48 10.83 6.48
C TYR A 133 2.61 9.58 6.36
N CYS A 134 3.11 8.41 6.77
CA CYS A 134 2.31 7.17 6.78
C CYS A 134 1.09 7.26 7.70
N VAL A 135 1.07 8.22 8.63
CA VAL A 135 -0.05 8.45 9.56
C VAL A 135 -1.34 8.88 8.84
N ASP A 136 -1.24 9.41 7.64
CA ASP A 136 -2.39 9.86 6.87
C ASP A 136 -3.02 8.79 5.99
N ASP A 137 -2.38 7.62 5.84
CA ASP A 137 -2.96 6.52 5.08
C ASP A 137 -4.14 5.90 5.83
N ILE A 138 -5.16 5.48 5.08
CA ILE A 138 -6.37 4.85 5.65
C ILE A 138 -6.59 3.48 5.00
N ALA A 139 -7.25 2.59 5.73
CA ALA A 139 -7.59 1.28 5.18
C ALA A 139 -8.59 1.40 4.03
N VAL A 140 -8.35 0.67 2.95
CA VAL A 140 -9.37 0.46 1.91
C VAL A 140 -10.53 -0.33 2.51
N ALA A 141 -11.76 0.04 2.17
CA ALA A 141 -12.96 -0.58 2.72
C ALA A 141 -12.95 -2.10 2.51
N GLY A 142 -13.15 -2.87 3.60
CA GLY A 142 -13.14 -4.34 3.61
C GLY A 142 -11.75 -4.98 3.59
N ALA A 143 -10.67 -4.23 3.40
CA ALA A 143 -9.32 -4.79 3.33
C ALA A 143 -8.88 -5.43 4.65
N VAL A 144 -9.18 -4.77 5.78
CA VAL A 144 -8.83 -5.28 7.11
C VAL A 144 -9.51 -6.61 7.39
N ASP A 145 -10.81 -6.70 7.13
CA ASP A 145 -11.60 -7.91 7.37
C ASP A 145 -11.11 -9.05 6.49
N PHE A 146 -10.83 -8.77 5.21
CA PHE A 146 -10.30 -9.78 4.29
C PHE A 146 -8.94 -10.33 4.74
N VAL A 147 -8.01 -9.45 5.13
CA VAL A 147 -6.67 -9.88 5.61
C VAL A 147 -6.78 -10.70 6.89
N ARG A 148 -7.64 -10.29 7.82
CA ARG A 148 -7.91 -11.03 9.07
C ARG A 148 -8.54 -12.40 8.79
N GLU A 149 -9.48 -12.46 7.84
CA GLU A 149 -10.11 -13.72 7.45
C GLU A 149 -9.07 -14.67 6.84
N VAL A 150 -8.23 -14.22 5.91
CA VAL A 150 -7.12 -15.01 5.35
C VAL A 150 -6.22 -15.56 6.47
N LEU A 151 -5.84 -14.73 7.44
CA LEU A 151 -5.01 -15.15 8.57
C LEU A 151 -5.72 -16.16 9.49
N SER A 152 -7.05 -16.02 9.67
CA SER A 152 -7.87 -16.93 10.49
C SER A 152 -7.97 -18.33 9.91
N LEU A 153 -7.84 -18.48 8.59
CA LEU A 153 -7.81 -19.76 7.88
C LEU A 153 -6.49 -20.54 8.07
N GLY A 154 -5.57 -20.03 8.90
CA GLY A 154 -4.34 -20.69 9.28
C GLY A 154 -3.14 -20.35 8.38
N THR A 155 -3.34 -19.64 7.29
CA THR A 155 -2.24 -19.17 6.42
C THR A 155 -1.36 -18.14 7.11
N ARG A 156 -0.17 -17.96 6.59
CA ARG A 156 0.69 -16.80 6.87
C ARG A 156 0.38 -15.68 5.89
N ILE A 157 0.70 -14.45 6.27
CA ILE A 157 0.58 -13.29 5.38
C ILE A 157 1.91 -12.55 5.30
N ALA A 158 2.16 -11.93 4.16
CA ALA A 158 3.31 -11.07 3.94
C ALA A 158 2.85 -9.79 3.25
N TYR A 159 3.03 -8.65 3.90
CA TYR A 159 2.94 -7.36 3.25
C TYR A 159 4.22 -7.13 2.45
N CYS A 160 4.13 -7.06 1.12
CA CYS A 160 5.27 -6.83 0.23
C CYS A 160 5.06 -5.50 -0.49
N THR A 161 5.79 -4.46 -0.08
CA THR A 161 5.53 -3.09 -0.50
C THR A 161 6.75 -2.41 -1.12
N GLY A 162 6.54 -1.48 -2.07
CA GLY A 162 7.55 -0.59 -2.59
C GLY A 162 8.08 0.45 -1.60
N ARG A 163 7.49 0.55 -0.41
CA ARG A 163 8.05 1.36 0.68
C ARG A 163 9.41 0.83 1.10
N HIS A 164 10.31 1.72 1.52
CA HIS A 164 11.67 1.35 1.92
C HIS A 164 11.83 1.32 3.45
N GLU A 165 12.88 0.66 3.92
CA GLU A 165 13.11 0.40 5.36
C GLU A 165 12.97 1.63 6.28
N PRO A 166 13.45 2.85 5.93
CA PRO A 166 13.21 4.04 6.75
C PRO A 166 11.74 4.36 7.03
N MET A 167 10.79 3.84 6.23
CA MET A 167 9.35 4.02 6.45
C MET A 167 8.74 2.96 7.37
N ARG A 168 9.50 1.95 7.83
CA ARG A 168 8.98 0.80 8.58
C ARG A 168 8.17 1.21 9.79
N GLN A 169 8.70 2.09 10.63
CA GLN A 169 8.03 2.50 11.86
C GLN A 169 6.65 3.11 11.59
N GLY A 170 6.55 4.05 10.65
CA GLY A 170 5.28 4.68 10.28
C GLY A 170 4.33 3.71 9.60
N THR A 171 4.87 2.78 8.79
CA THR A 171 4.05 1.75 8.14
C THR A 171 3.42 0.81 9.15
N VAL A 172 4.20 0.30 10.12
CA VAL A 172 3.69 -0.58 11.19
C VAL A 172 2.68 0.16 12.08
N ALA A 173 2.97 1.41 12.42
CA ALA A 173 2.03 2.22 13.20
C ALA A 173 0.70 2.47 12.45
N CYS A 174 0.77 2.69 11.13
CA CYS A 174 -0.41 2.82 10.28
C CYS A 174 -1.21 1.51 10.25
N LEU A 175 -0.56 0.36 10.00
CA LEU A 175 -1.23 -0.95 9.99
C LEU A 175 -1.94 -1.22 11.32
N ALA A 176 -1.28 -0.95 12.45
CA ALA A 176 -1.86 -1.12 13.79
C ALA A 176 -3.08 -0.22 14.00
N ARG A 177 -2.97 1.07 13.65
CA ARG A 177 -4.06 2.04 13.80
C ARG A 177 -5.27 1.68 12.95
N GLU A 178 -5.05 1.23 11.72
CA GLU A 178 -6.12 0.84 10.80
C GLU A 178 -6.72 -0.54 11.14
N GLY A 179 -6.11 -1.29 12.07
CA GLY A 179 -6.60 -2.56 12.54
C GLY A 179 -6.15 -3.77 11.72
N PHE A 180 -5.16 -3.63 10.87
CA PHE A 180 -4.52 -4.77 10.22
C PHE A 180 -3.73 -5.62 11.22
N PRO A 181 -3.56 -6.93 10.95
CA PRO A 181 -2.57 -7.74 11.67
C PRO A 181 -1.18 -7.08 11.58
N VAL A 182 -0.56 -6.88 12.73
CA VAL A 182 0.80 -6.29 12.76
C VAL A 182 1.87 -7.36 12.54
N PRO A 183 3.01 -7.00 11.92
CA PRO A 183 4.12 -7.92 11.75
C PRO A 183 4.60 -8.50 13.09
N ASP A 184 4.70 -9.83 13.15
CA ASP A 184 5.15 -10.60 14.32
C ASP A 184 6.31 -11.55 13.99
N ASP A 185 6.75 -11.57 12.72
CA ASP A 185 7.81 -12.41 12.16
C ASP A 185 7.55 -13.94 12.23
N ASP A 186 6.41 -14.37 12.75
CA ASP A 186 5.93 -15.74 12.73
C ASP A 186 4.89 -15.99 11.65
N ARG A 187 3.77 -15.31 11.73
CA ARG A 187 2.64 -15.46 10.81
C ARG A 187 2.39 -14.24 9.94
N VAL A 188 2.84 -13.08 10.35
CA VAL A 188 2.64 -11.79 9.69
C VAL A 188 4.00 -11.15 9.40
N HIS A 189 4.36 -11.07 8.14
CA HIS A 189 5.64 -10.53 7.69
C HIS A 189 5.46 -9.17 7.01
N LEU A 190 6.46 -8.29 7.13
CA LEU A 190 6.53 -7.04 6.40
C LEU A 190 7.83 -6.96 5.62
N MET A 191 7.71 -7.01 4.30
CA MET A 191 8.82 -6.97 3.36
C MET A 191 8.86 -5.60 2.69
N MET A 192 9.93 -4.86 2.95
CA MET A 192 10.16 -3.51 2.45
C MET A 192 11.46 -3.45 1.66
N LYS A 193 11.56 -2.52 0.72
CA LYS A 193 12.81 -2.29 0.00
C LYS A 193 13.90 -1.82 0.96
N PRO A 194 15.16 -2.21 0.77
CA PRO A 194 16.26 -1.71 1.58
C PRO A 194 16.43 -0.19 1.41
N ASP A 195 16.23 0.31 0.19
CA ASP A 195 16.34 1.73 -0.15
C ASP A 195 15.37 2.13 -1.28
N LEU A 196 15.30 3.43 -1.59
CA LEU A 196 14.43 3.96 -2.65
C LEU A 196 14.94 3.69 -4.07
N GLN A 197 16.19 3.28 -4.25
CA GLN A 197 16.82 3.16 -5.57
C GLN A 197 16.50 1.81 -6.21
N GLU A 198 16.24 0.78 -5.38
CA GLU A 198 15.77 -0.50 -5.89
C GLU A 198 14.40 -0.33 -6.57
N HIS A 199 14.27 -0.84 -7.79
CA HIS A 199 13.01 -0.79 -8.51
C HIS A 199 11.95 -1.68 -7.84
N ASP A 200 10.71 -1.22 -7.75
CA ASP A 200 9.62 -1.93 -7.05
C ASP A 200 9.38 -3.33 -7.61
N ASP A 201 9.35 -3.45 -8.94
CA ASP A 201 9.10 -4.73 -9.62
C ASP A 201 10.24 -5.71 -9.38
N ASP A 202 11.50 -5.26 -9.43
CA ASP A 202 12.67 -6.10 -9.17
C ASP A 202 12.66 -6.62 -7.72
N PHE A 203 12.33 -5.76 -6.77
CA PHE A 203 12.18 -6.15 -5.38
C PHE A 203 11.06 -7.18 -5.19
N LYS A 204 9.87 -6.91 -5.74
CA LYS A 204 8.70 -7.80 -5.61
C LYS A 204 8.97 -9.15 -6.29
N VAL A 205 9.56 -9.15 -7.49
CA VAL A 205 9.94 -10.39 -8.20
C VAL A 205 10.97 -11.19 -7.41
N ARG A 206 12.01 -10.53 -6.89
CA ARG A 206 13.04 -11.18 -6.05
C ARG A 206 12.41 -11.82 -4.81
N PHE A 207 11.54 -11.10 -4.11
CA PHE A 207 10.84 -11.63 -2.95
C PHE A 207 9.97 -12.83 -3.31
N MET A 208 9.14 -12.73 -4.35
CA MET A 208 8.28 -13.82 -4.81
C MET A 208 9.07 -15.05 -5.23
N THR A 209 10.23 -14.87 -5.86
CA THR A 209 11.14 -15.96 -6.24
C THR A 209 11.72 -16.66 -5.01
N LEU A 210 12.07 -15.92 -3.96
CA LEU A 210 12.59 -16.51 -2.73
C LEU A 210 11.51 -17.27 -1.95
N MET A 211 10.26 -16.81 -2.03
CA MET A 211 9.11 -17.45 -1.38
C MET A 211 8.51 -18.58 -2.22
N GLY A 212 8.86 -18.68 -3.50
CA GLY A 212 8.37 -19.68 -4.44
C GLY A 212 8.94 -21.08 -4.24
N PRO A 213 8.31 -22.12 -4.80
CA PRO A 213 8.82 -23.50 -4.72
C PRO A 213 10.18 -23.61 -5.43
N LYS A 214 11.10 -24.31 -4.80
CA LYS A 214 12.49 -24.49 -5.29
C LYS A 214 12.62 -25.32 -6.58
N ARG A 215 11.55 -25.68 -7.28
CA ARG A 215 11.59 -26.49 -8.51
C ARG A 215 10.67 -25.91 -9.59
N GLY A 216 11.29 -25.40 -10.65
CA GLY A 216 10.67 -25.01 -11.91
C GLY A 216 10.17 -23.57 -11.96
N PRO A 217 9.94 -23.02 -13.17
CA PRO A 217 9.32 -21.72 -13.31
C PRO A 217 7.86 -21.84 -12.87
N ALA A 218 7.61 -21.65 -11.60
CA ALA A 218 6.27 -21.50 -11.10
C ALA A 218 5.78 -20.15 -11.61
N PHE A 219 4.85 -20.20 -12.53
CA PHE A 219 4.07 -19.05 -12.96
C PHE A 219 3.26 -18.57 -11.76
N PHE A 220 3.74 -17.52 -11.11
CA PHE A 220 2.96 -16.80 -10.11
C PHE A 220 2.18 -15.72 -10.83
N PRO A 221 0.88 -15.87 -10.97
CA PRO A 221 0.07 -14.73 -11.33
C PRO A 221 0.17 -13.76 -10.16
N SER A 222 0.69 -12.58 -10.45
CA SER A 222 0.93 -11.51 -9.49
C SER A 222 -0.35 -11.18 -8.75
N MET A 223 -0.26 -11.22 -7.43
CA MET A 223 -1.34 -10.92 -6.55
C MET A 223 -1.47 -9.46 -6.27
N CYS A 224 -2.70 -9.03 -6.44
CA CYS A 224 -3.26 -7.79 -5.91
C CYS A 224 -2.39 -6.56 -6.09
N LEU A 225 -2.15 -6.20 -7.30
CA LEU A 225 -2.04 -4.80 -7.63
C LEU A 225 -3.46 -4.29 -7.86
N TRP A 226 -3.98 -3.57 -6.91
CA TRP A 226 -5.18 -2.80 -7.05
C TRP A 226 -4.87 -1.52 -7.84
N ASN A 227 -4.29 -1.69 -9.02
CA ASN A 227 -4.08 -0.67 -10.02
C ASN A 227 -4.17 -1.32 -11.38
N ASP A 228 -5.06 -0.81 -12.22
CA ASP A 228 -5.26 -1.02 -13.67
C ASP A 228 -5.09 -2.44 -14.27
N ALA A 229 -4.45 -3.36 -13.56
CA ALA A 229 -4.24 -4.75 -13.98
C ALA A 229 -5.05 -5.78 -13.18
N MET A 230 -5.98 -5.35 -12.37
CA MET A 230 -6.69 -6.12 -11.32
C MET A 230 -7.59 -7.25 -11.79
N ALA A 231 -7.63 -7.58 -13.05
CA ALA A 231 -8.51 -8.65 -13.50
C ALA A 231 -7.93 -10.06 -13.33
N GLU A 232 -6.64 -10.24 -13.04
CA GLU A 232 -6.07 -11.54 -13.38
C GLU A 232 -5.26 -12.28 -12.35
N SER A 233 -4.98 -11.84 -11.13
CA SER A 233 -4.20 -12.80 -10.35
C SER A 233 -4.15 -12.61 -8.84
N ILE A 234 -4.86 -13.46 -8.15
CA ILE A 234 -4.54 -13.86 -6.79
C ILE A 234 -3.55 -15.01 -6.86
N SER A 235 -2.31 -14.80 -6.44
CA SER A 235 -1.32 -15.86 -6.30
C SER A 235 -1.28 -16.37 -4.88
N VAL A 236 -1.46 -17.65 -4.74
CA VAL A 236 -1.29 -18.38 -3.49
C VAL A 236 -0.16 -19.35 -3.70
N SER A 237 0.98 -19.11 -3.07
CA SER A 237 2.06 -20.07 -3.09
C SER A 237 1.92 -21.05 -1.93
N GLY A 238 1.77 -22.33 -2.25
CA GLY A 238 1.91 -23.41 -1.26
C GLY A 238 3.37 -23.81 -1.17
N HIS A 239 3.93 -23.77 0.04
CA HIS A 239 5.29 -24.21 0.31
C HIS A 239 5.28 -25.38 1.28
N ASP A 240 5.96 -26.45 0.89
CA ASP A 240 6.12 -27.62 1.76
C ASP A 240 7.09 -27.39 2.93
N GLN A 241 7.88 -26.35 2.93
CA GLN A 241 8.71 -25.88 4.05
C GLN A 241 9.26 -24.48 3.77
N LEU A 242 8.68 -23.46 4.34
CA LEU A 242 9.40 -22.23 4.65
C LEU A 242 10.00 -22.42 6.04
N ALA A 243 11.27 -22.81 6.10
CA ALA A 243 11.98 -22.71 7.34
C ALA A 243 12.10 -21.22 7.72
N PRO A 244 11.98 -20.84 9.01
CA PRO A 244 12.20 -19.47 9.49
C PRO A 244 13.48 -18.83 8.93
N SER A 245 14.52 -19.65 8.71
CA SER A 245 15.78 -19.28 8.09
C SER A 245 15.70 -18.66 6.68
N SER A 246 14.58 -18.78 5.96
CA SER A 246 14.46 -18.20 4.61
C SER A 246 14.07 -16.73 4.66
N LEU A 247 13.24 -16.34 5.63
CA LEU A 247 12.85 -14.95 5.86
C LEU A 247 13.95 -14.17 6.57
N GLU A 248 14.67 -14.81 7.51
CA GLU A 248 15.86 -14.25 8.14
C GLU A 248 16.96 -13.93 7.11
N ARG A 249 17.12 -14.75 6.09
CA ARG A 249 18.10 -14.50 5.00
C ARG A 249 17.76 -13.27 4.16
N ILE A 250 16.50 -12.93 3.98
CA ILE A 250 16.09 -11.72 3.26
C ILE A 250 16.45 -10.48 4.07
N ASN A 251 16.32 -10.55 5.41
CA ASN A 251 16.67 -9.46 6.30
C ASN A 251 18.20 -9.38 6.60
N SER A 252 18.94 -10.49 6.47
CA SER A 252 20.37 -10.55 6.75
C SER A 252 21.29 -10.10 5.62
N THR A 253 20.75 -9.89 4.41
CA THR A 253 21.50 -9.28 3.29
C THR A 253 21.59 -7.75 3.39
N ARG A 254 21.45 -7.17 4.59
CA ARG A 254 21.81 -5.77 4.83
C ARG A 254 23.32 -5.62 4.64
N PRO A 255 23.80 -4.69 3.83
CA PRO A 255 25.21 -4.36 3.87
C PRO A 255 25.53 -3.85 5.29
N ASN A 256 26.45 -4.53 5.97
CA ASN A 256 26.99 -4.05 7.22
C ASN A 256 27.46 -2.62 7.02
N GLY A 257 26.79 -1.67 7.69
CA GLY A 257 27.23 -0.30 7.72
C GLY A 257 28.69 -0.25 8.18
N GLN A 258 29.56 0.16 7.29
CA GLN A 258 30.88 0.62 7.67
C GLN A 258 30.70 1.89 8.48
N THR A 259 31.23 1.85 9.68
CA THR A 259 31.42 2.97 10.61
C THR A 259 32.08 4.17 9.99
#